data_9302cdd48d66305b489aae81a602e7d4
#
_entry.id   9302cdd48d66305b489aae81a602e7d4
#
_cell.length_a   1.000
_cell.length_b   1.000
_cell.length_c   1.000
_cell.angle_alpha   90.00
_cell.angle_beta   90.00
_cell.angle_gamma   90.00
#
_symmetry.space_group_name_H-M   'P 1'
#
loop_
_entity.id
_entity.type
_entity.pdbx_description
1 polymer ?
#
loop_
_entity_poly.entity_id
_entity_poly.type
_entity_poly.pdbx_seq_one_letter_code
_entity_poly.pdbx_strand_id
1 'polypeptide(L)'
;ADAVAGAEVAAPVDVAAVLKEREKNFEAIGDAFKAVRGELEKDAPDFTLIAAKATDINARAAKIETHFPAGTSVDDGYKTEALPAIWQKPEEFKAAAQKLVDESAKLVSVAGGGDKVAAGAQAMAMGGSCKGCHDQFRLDDKK
;
A
#
# COMPACT_ATOMS: atom_id res chain seq x y z
N ALA A 1 -36.92 1.50 -1.00
CA ALA A 1 -36.48 1.43 -0.92
C ALA A 1 -35.84 1.68 -1.03
N ASP A 2 -36.12 1.64 -1.28
CA ASP A 2 -35.57 1.64 -1.37
C ASP A 2 -34.65 1.81 -1.32
N ALA A 3 -34.76 2.00 -1.49
CA ALA A 3 -33.96 2.00 -1.48
C ALA A 3 -33.10 1.94 -1.33
N VAL A 4 -33.08 1.84 -1.05
CA VAL A 4 -32.31 1.56 -1.04
C VAL A 4 -31.59 0.99 -1.50
N ALA A 5 -32.23 1.11 -1.23
CA ALA A 5 -31.38 0.08 -1.41
C ALA A 5 -30.81 -0.06 -2.61
N GLY A 6 -31.45 -0.11 -3.20
CA GLY A 6 -30.96 -0.26 -4.48
C GLY A 6 -29.76 0.54 -4.75
N ALA A 7 -29.62 1.56 -4.04
CA ALA A 7 -28.57 2.51 -4.36
C ALA A 7 -27.20 1.85 -4.40
N GLU A 8 -26.88 1.08 -3.42
CA GLU A 8 -25.53 0.54 -3.35
C GLU A 8 -25.29 -0.48 -4.43
N VAL A 9 -26.34 -1.06 -4.95
CA VAL A 9 -26.18 -2.03 -6.02
C VAL A 9 -26.42 -1.41 -7.36
N ALA A 10 -26.87 -0.18 -7.38
CA ALA A 10 -27.21 0.46 -8.64
C ALA A 10 -26.00 0.74 -9.50
N ALA A 11 -24.88 1.05 -8.88
CA ALA A 11 -23.69 1.40 -9.62
C ALA A 11 -22.77 0.18 -9.73
N PRO A 12 -22.69 -0.43 -10.90
CA PRO A 12 -21.75 -1.54 -11.07
C PRO A 12 -20.32 -1.05 -10.95
N VAL A 13 -19.47 -1.90 -10.41
CA VAL A 13 -18.06 -1.60 -10.29
C VAL A 13 -17.44 -1.64 -11.68
N ASP A 14 -16.72 -0.59 -12.05
CA ASP A 14 -15.90 -0.60 -13.25
C ASP A 14 -14.58 -1.28 -12.89
N VAL A 15 -14.50 -2.57 -13.16
CA VAL A 15 -13.35 -3.38 -12.76
C VAL A 15 -12.07 -2.89 -13.42
N ALA A 16 -12.11 -2.51 -14.68
CA ALA A 16 -10.91 -2.02 -15.35
C ALA A 16 -10.37 -0.75 -14.67
N ALA A 17 -11.26 0.16 -14.29
CA ALA A 17 -10.85 1.39 -13.60
C ALA A 17 -10.29 1.07 -12.22
N VAL A 18 -10.91 0.15 -11.50
CA VAL A 18 -10.45 -0.27 -10.17
C VAL A 18 -9.05 -0.87 -10.24
N LEU A 19 -8.83 -1.79 -11.18
CA LEU A 19 -7.54 -2.43 -11.34
C LEU A 19 -6.46 -1.41 -11.68
N LYS A 20 -6.78 -0.44 -12.52
CA LYS A 20 -5.85 0.60 -12.90
C LYS A 20 -5.49 1.50 -11.73
N GLU A 21 -6.49 1.91 -10.95
CA GLU A 21 -6.26 2.75 -9.77
C GLU A 21 -5.44 2.01 -8.72
N ARG A 22 -5.75 0.75 -8.51
CA ARG A 22 -5.04 -0.12 -7.58
C ARG A 22 -3.57 -0.25 -7.96
N GLU A 23 -3.32 -0.53 -9.25
CA GLU A 23 -1.96 -0.66 -9.76
C GLU A 23 -1.19 0.65 -9.63
N LYS A 24 -1.81 1.77 -10.02
CA LYS A 24 -1.18 3.08 -9.90
C LYS A 24 -0.83 3.43 -8.47
N ASN A 25 -1.72 3.08 -7.54
CA ASN A 25 -1.49 3.36 -6.13
C ASN A 25 -0.26 2.62 -5.61
N PHE A 26 -0.14 1.33 -5.95
CA PHE A 26 1.02 0.55 -5.52
C PHE A 26 2.30 0.99 -6.22
N GLU A 27 2.23 1.36 -7.50
CA GLU A 27 3.40 1.89 -8.20
C GLU A 27 3.90 3.16 -7.56
N ALA A 28 2.98 4.05 -7.19
CA ALA A 28 3.34 5.30 -6.55
C ALA A 28 3.94 5.06 -5.16
N ILE A 29 3.42 4.09 -4.41
CA ILE A 29 3.99 3.71 -3.12
C ILE A 29 5.42 3.20 -3.34
N GLY A 30 5.62 2.34 -4.33
CA GLY A 30 6.94 1.80 -4.65
C GLY A 30 7.94 2.89 -5.05
N ASP A 31 7.49 3.84 -5.87
CA ASP A 31 8.34 4.95 -6.31
C ASP A 31 8.73 5.84 -5.12
N ALA A 32 7.79 6.12 -4.24
CA ALA A 32 8.06 6.92 -3.04
C ALA A 32 9.05 6.19 -2.12
N PHE A 33 8.91 4.88 -1.99
CA PHE A 33 9.83 4.08 -1.18
C PHE A 33 11.24 4.09 -1.76
N LYS A 34 11.36 3.98 -3.09
CA LYS A 34 12.65 4.07 -3.76
C LYS A 34 13.32 5.42 -3.50
N ALA A 35 12.53 6.50 -3.51
CA ALA A 35 13.06 7.83 -3.23
C ALA A 35 13.58 7.93 -1.80
N VAL A 36 12.87 7.35 -0.84
CA VAL A 36 13.33 7.29 0.55
C VAL A 36 14.66 6.54 0.65
N ARG A 37 14.74 5.38 0.02
CA ARG A 37 15.95 4.57 0.05
C ARG A 37 17.13 5.31 -0.59
N GLY A 38 16.87 6.00 -1.71
CA GLY A 38 17.90 6.77 -2.38
C GLY A 38 18.47 7.87 -1.50
N GLU A 39 17.59 8.55 -0.74
CA GLU A 39 18.06 9.56 0.20
C GLU A 39 18.90 8.97 1.31
N LEU A 40 18.48 7.82 1.83
CA LEU A 40 19.19 7.18 2.93
C LEU A 40 20.57 6.61 2.53
N GLU A 41 20.83 6.49 1.23
CA GLU A 41 22.15 6.09 0.74
C GLU A 41 23.13 7.26 0.69
N LYS A 42 22.66 8.48 0.81
CA LYS A 42 23.50 9.66 0.77
C LYS A 42 24.15 9.91 2.13
N ASP A 43 25.32 10.55 2.11
CA ASP A 43 25.97 10.93 3.38
C ASP A 43 25.12 11.91 4.17
N ALA A 44 24.44 12.82 3.47
CA ALA A 44 23.56 13.81 4.09
C ALA A 44 22.16 13.71 3.46
N PRO A 45 21.32 12.80 3.98
CA PRO A 45 19.98 12.65 3.45
C PRO A 45 19.13 13.91 3.64
N ASP A 46 18.24 14.15 2.69
CA ASP A 46 17.25 15.21 2.82
C ASP A 46 16.07 14.67 3.63
N PHE A 47 16.06 14.95 4.92
CA PHE A 47 15.00 14.42 5.81
C PHE A 47 13.64 15.04 5.54
N THR A 48 13.59 16.25 4.99
CA THR A 48 12.34 16.87 4.57
C THR A 48 11.73 16.08 3.41
N LEU A 49 12.56 15.66 2.48
CA LEU A 49 12.11 14.84 1.35
C LEU A 49 11.64 13.46 1.84
N ILE A 50 12.39 12.85 2.75
CA ILE A 50 12.00 11.56 3.33
C ILE A 50 10.63 11.67 3.99
N ALA A 51 10.41 12.72 4.79
CA ALA A 51 9.13 12.94 5.45
C ALA A 51 8.00 13.14 4.43
N ALA A 52 8.26 13.89 3.37
CA ALA A 52 7.26 14.12 2.33
C ALA A 52 6.87 12.82 1.62
N LYS A 53 7.87 11.99 1.30
CA LYS A 53 7.59 10.70 0.65
C LYS A 53 6.89 9.73 1.58
N ALA A 54 7.25 9.72 2.85
CA ALA A 54 6.57 8.89 3.85
C ALA A 54 5.12 9.34 4.04
N THR A 55 4.85 10.64 3.98
CA THR A 55 3.49 11.18 4.05
C THR A 55 2.67 10.70 2.85
N ASP A 56 3.28 10.69 1.66
CA ASP A 56 2.61 10.20 0.46
C ASP A 56 2.28 8.72 0.59
N ILE A 57 3.24 7.91 1.06
CA ILE A 57 3.01 6.48 1.28
C ILE A 57 1.88 6.27 2.28
N ASN A 58 1.87 7.05 3.36
CA ASN A 58 0.83 6.96 4.39
C ASN A 58 -0.56 7.19 3.81
N ALA A 59 -0.71 8.26 3.03
CA ALA A 59 -2.00 8.60 2.43
C ALA A 59 -2.46 7.52 1.44
N ARG A 60 -1.53 6.98 0.67
CA ARG A 60 -1.86 5.93 -0.31
C ARG A 60 -2.15 4.61 0.37
N ALA A 61 -1.43 4.27 1.44
CA ALA A 61 -1.67 3.05 2.19
C ALA A 61 -3.07 3.05 2.81
N ALA A 62 -3.55 4.21 3.23
CA ALA A 62 -4.90 4.33 3.80
C ALA A 62 -5.99 4.02 2.78
N LYS A 63 -5.67 4.05 1.49
CA LYS A 63 -6.63 3.76 0.42
C LYS A 63 -6.59 2.32 -0.06
N ILE A 64 -5.61 1.54 0.38
CA ILE A 64 -5.40 0.18 -0.15
C ILE A 64 -6.67 -0.66 -0.11
N GLU A 65 -7.32 -0.73 1.03
CA GLU A 65 -8.51 -1.57 1.16
C GLU A 65 -9.64 -1.18 0.21
N THR A 66 -9.78 0.11 -0.08
CA THR A 66 -10.85 0.61 -0.94
C THR A 66 -10.67 0.18 -2.40
N HIS A 67 -9.48 -0.27 -2.77
CA HIS A 67 -9.17 -0.69 -4.13
C HIS A 67 -9.37 -2.19 -4.35
N PHE A 68 -9.96 -2.90 -3.39
CA PHE A 68 -10.12 -4.35 -3.48
C PHE A 68 -11.58 -4.79 -3.32
N PRO A 69 -12.48 -4.32 -4.20
CA PRO A 69 -13.86 -4.84 -4.16
C PRO A 69 -13.88 -6.32 -4.50
N ALA A 70 -14.92 -7.00 -4.03
CA ALA A 70 -15.08 -8.43 -4.26
C ALA A 70 -15.06 -8.74 -5.77
N GLY A 71 -14.51 -9.90 -6.12
CA GLY A 71 -14.53 -10.36 -7.50
C GLY A 71 -13.45 -9.77 -8.39
N THR A 72 -12.37 -9.24 -7.81
CA THR A 72 -11.30 -8.63 -8.59
C THR A 72 -9.95 -9.31 -8.36
N SER A 73 -9.96 -10.62 -8.10
CA SER A 73 -8.72 -11.40 -7.92
C SER A 73 -8.21 -11.95 -9.25
N VAL A 74 -7.00 -12.50 -9.20
CA VAL A 74 -6.42 -13.19 -10.35
C VAL A 74 -7.29 -14.40 -10.75
N ASP A 75 -7.91 -15.06 -9.77
CA ASP A 75 -8.78 -16.21 -10.03
C ASP A 75 -10.09 -15.82 -10.70
N ASP A 76 -10.44 -14.55 -10.66
CA ASP A 76 -11.64 -14.05 -11.34
C ASP A 76 -11.38 -13.78 -12.83
N GLY A 77 -10.18 -14.06 -13.28
CA GLY A 77 -9.85 -13.95 -14.70
C GLY A 77 -9.27 -12.60 -15.12
N TYR A 78 -8.94 -11.75 -14.16
CA TYR A 78 -8.38 -10.44 -14.47
C TYR A 78 -6.86 -10.47 -14.47
N LYS A 79 -6.29 -9.53 -15.20
CA LYS A 79 -4.84 -9.32 -15.21
C LYS A 79 -4.43 -8.58 -13.96
N THR A 80 -4.17 -9.32 -12.91
CA THR A 80 -3.81 -8.76 -11.60
C THR A 80 -2.99 -9.79 -10.85
N GLU A 81 -2.23 -9.32 -9.88
CA GLU A 81 -1.47 -10.19 -8.98
C GLU A 81 -2.19 -10.40 -7.65
N ALA A 82 -3.41 -9.88 -7.52
CA ALA A 82 -4.18 -10.01 -6.27
C ALA A 82 -4.70 -11.43 -6.09
N LEU A 83 -4.31 -12.06 -4.99
CA LEU A 83 -4.72 -13.43 -4.68
C LEU A 83 -6.08 -13.47 -3.99
N PRO A 84 -6.84 -14.58 -4.15
CA PRO A 84 -8.13 -14.74 -3.45
C PRO A 84 -8.03 -14.61 -1.94
N ALA A 85 -6.85 -14.87 -1.36
CA ALA A 85 -6.63 -14.76 0.08
C ALA A 85 -7.05 -13.40 0.65
N ILE A 86 -6.99 -12.34 -0.16
CA ILE A 86 -7.41 -11.00 0.25
C ILE A 86 -8.86 -11.03 0.74
N TRP A 87 -9.71 -11.75 0.03
CA TRP A 87 -11.14 -11.82 0.34
C TRP A 87 -11.49 -12.97 1.27
N GLN A 88 -10.62 -13.98 1.35
CA GLN A 88 -10.80 -15.11 2.26
C GLN A 88 -10.34 -14.78 3.68
N LYS A 89 -9.37 -13.87 3.79
CA LYS A 89 -8.79 -13.47 5.08
C LYS A 89 -8.83 -11.94 5.21
N PRO A 90 -10.03 -11.35 5.18
CA PRO A 90 -10.14 -9.89 5.14
C PRO A 90 -9.54 -9.18 6.35
N GLU A 91 -9.61 -9.78 7.53
CA GLU A 91 -9.05 -9.16 8.73
C GLU A 91 -7.52 -9.12 8.67
N GLU A 92 -6.92 -10.17 8.13
CA GLU A 92 -5.46 -10.22 7.96
C GLU A 92 -4.99 -9.23 6.91
N PHE A 93 -5.75 -9.10 5.81
CA PHE A 93 -5.42 -8.12 4.78
C PHE A 93 -5.53 -6.70 5.33
N LYS A 94 -6.59 -6.43 6.09
CA LYS A 94 -6.80 -5.13 6.72
C LYS A 94 -5.65 -4.80 7.67
N ALA A 95 -5.24 -5.77 8.49
CA ALA A 95 -4.15 -5.59 9.42
C ALA A 95 -2.83 -5.31 8.70
N ALA A 96 -2.59 -5.99 7.58
CA ALA A 96 -1.38 -5.78 6.79
C ALA A 96 -1.34 -4.37 6.19
N ALA A 97 -2.47 -3.90 5.67
CA ALA A 97 -2.56 -2.55 5.13
C ALA A 97 -2.38 -1.51 6.25
N GLN A 98 -2.99 -1.76 7.40
CA GLN A 98 -2.88 -0.86 8.54
C GLN A 98 -1.42 -0.77 9.03
N LYS A 99 -0.70 -1.88 8.97
CA LYS A 99 0.70 -1.87 9.38
C LYS A 99 1.52 -0.91 8.51
N LEU A 100 1.27 -0.88 7.21
CA LEU A 100 1.95 0.07 6.34
C LEU A 100 1.58 1.52 6.69
N VAL A 101 0.31 1.77 7.01
CA VAL A 101 -0.14 3.08 7.47
C VAL A 101 0.64 3.48 8.72
N ASP A 102 0.75 2.58 9.69
CA ASP A 102 1.43 2.86 10.96
C ASP A 102 2.93 3.08 10.77
N GLU A 103 3.57 2.23 9.98
CA GLU A 103 5.01 2.31 9.77
C GLU A 103 5.40 3.56 8.96
N SER A 104 4.57 3.94 8.00
CA SER A 104 4.84 5.17 7.24
C SER A 104 4.65 6.43 8.10
N ALA A 105 3.64 6.43 8.98
CA ALA A 105 3.45 7.53 9.92
C ALA A 105 4.64 7.67 10.85
N LYS A 106 5.17 6.54 11.32
CA LYS A 106 6.37 6.53 12.16
C LYS A 106 7.57 7.11 11.41
N LEU A 107 7.71 6.80 10.14
CA LEU A 107 8.83 7.32 9.36
C LEU A 107 8.76 8.83 9.22
N VAL A 108 7.55 9.39 9.06
CA VAL A 108 7.37 10.85 9.05
C VAL A 108 7.94 11.45 10.33
N SER A 109 7.57 10.87 11.46
CA SER A 109 8.00 11.35 12.76
C SER A 109 9.51 11.21 12.95
N VAL A 110 10.06 10.05 12.61
CA VAL A 110 11.49 9.76 12.77
C VAL A 110 12.33 10.68 11.87
N ALA A 111 11.87 10.91 10.64
CA ALA A 111 12.58 11.78 9.71
C ALA A 111 12.69 13.20 10.27
N GLY A 112 11.67 13.65 11.02
CA GLY A 112 11.70 14.96 11.65
C GLY A 112 12.83 15.13 12.66
N GLY A 113 13.36 14.03 13.19
CA GLY A 113 14.48 14.06 14.11
C GLY A 113 15.84 14.19 13.47
N GLY A 114 15.93 13.99 12.15
CA GLY A 114 17.18 14.16 11.40
C GLY A 114 18.27 13.14 11.71
N ASP A 115 17.91 11.96 12.20
CA ASP A 115 18.86 10.91 12.51
C ASP A 115 18.84 9.83 11.40
N LYS A 116 19.91 9.76 10.64
CA LYS A 116 20.03 8.85 9.52
C LYS A 116 19.87 7.38 9.93
N VAL A 117 20.45 6.99 11.06
CA VAL A 117 20.37 5.60 11.53
C VAL A 117 18.93 5.25 11.90
N ALA A 118 18.28 6.12 12.65
CA ALA A 118 16.90 5.90 13.07
C ALA A 118 15.95 5.86 11.85
N ALA A 119 16.15 6.79 10.91
CA ALA A 119 15.33 6.82 9.69
C ALA A 119 15.55 5.58 8.84
N GLY A 120 16.78 5.10 8.75
CA GLY A 120 17.11 3.88 8.02
C GLY A 120 16.44 2.65 8.63
N ALA A 121 16.48 2.52 9.96
CA ALA A 121 15.83 1.42 10.65
C ALA A 121 14.32 1.44 10.44
N GLN A 122 13.71 2.63 10.49
CA GLN A 122 12.28 2.75 10.30
C GLN A 122 11.87 2.47 8.84
N ALA A 123 12.70 2.90 7.88
CA ALA A 123 12.44 2.58 6.48
C ALA A 123 12.48 1.06 6.24
N MET A 124 13.39 0.35 6.90
CA MET A 124 13.44 -1.11 6.82
C MET A 124 12.19 -1.75 7.40
N ALA A 125 11.70 -1.24 8.53
CA ALA A 125 10.47 -1.74 9.14
C ALA A 125 9.28 -1.53 8.20
N MET A 126 9.22 -0.37 7.55
CA MET A 126 8.18 -0.08 6.56
C MET A 126 8.27 -1.04 5.37
N GLY A 127 9.48 -1.29 4.87
CA GLY A 127 9.69 -2.26 3.79
C GLY A 127 9.27 -3.66 4.18
N GLY A 128 9.49 -4.04 5.44
CA GLY A 128 9.05 -5.33 5.97
C GLY A 128 7.53 -5.48 5.94
N SER A 129 6.80 -4.39 6.19
CA SER A 129 5.34 -4.43 6.12
C SER A 129 4.85 -4.64 4.69
N CYS A 130 5.54 -4.05 3.71
CA CYS A 130 5.23 -4.27 2.30
C CYS A 130 5.45 -5.73 1.92
N LYS A 131 6.58 -6.29 2.33
CA LYS A 131 6.91 -7.69 2.04
C LYS A 131 5.92 -8.65 2.69
N GLY A 132 5.56 -8.40 3.95
CA GLY A 132 4.62 -9.26 4.66
C GLY A 132 3.27 -9.34 3.99
N CYS A 133 2.79 -8.21 3.49
CA CYS A 133 1.52 -8.17 2.76
C CYS A 133 1.65 -8.90 1.42
N HIS A 134 2.71 -8.63 0.67
CA HIS A 134 2.92 -9.24 -0.65
C HIS A 134 3.08 -10.75 -0.55
N ASP A 135 3.76 -11.24 0.48
CA ASP A 135 3.97 -12.69 0.64
C ASP A 135 2.67 -13.46 0.78
N GLN A 136 1.65 -12.85 1.37
CA GLN A 136 0.38 -13.51 1.62
C GLN A 136 -0.68 -13.24 0.56
N PHE A 137 -0.67 -12.06 -0.04
CA PHE A 137 -1.80 -11.58 -0.82
C PHE A 137 -1.48 -11.25 -2.27
N ARG A 138 -0.22 -11.31 -2.64
CA ARG A 138 0.21 -10.99 -4.00
C ARG A 138 0.78 -12.23 -4.68
N LEU A 139 0.36 -12.46 -5.93
CA LEU A 139 0.90 -13.55 -6.74
C LEU A 139 2.39 -13.33 -6.98
N ASP A 140 3.20 -14.35 -6.68
CA ASP A 140 4.62 -14.30 -6.95
C ASP A 140 4.87 -14.95 -8.31
N ASP A 141 5.01 -14.14 -9.33
CA ASP A 141 5.19 -14.62 -10.70
C ASP A 141 6.64 -14.98 -11.02
N LYS A 142 7.52 -14.89 -10.04
CA LYS A 142 8.91 -15.30 -10.20
C LYS A 142 9.18 -16.74 -9.77
N LYS A 143 8.18 -17.37 -9.22
CA LYS A 143 8.30 -18.78 -8.84
C LYS A 143 8.21 -19.69 -10.03
#